data_096f2f216bd63bb5d4a8735a1e3aa629
#
_entry.id   096f2f216bd63bb5d4a8735a1e3aa629
#
_cell.length_a   1.000
_cell.length_b   1.000
_cell.length_c   1.000
_cell.angle_alpha   90.00
_cell.angle_beta   90.00
_cell.angle_gamma   90.00
#
_symmetry.space_group_name_H-M   'P 1'
#
loop_
_entity.id
_entity.type
_entity.pdbx_description
1 polymer ?
#
loop_
_entity_poly.entity_id
_entity_poly.type
_entity_poly.pdbx_seq_one_letter_code
_entity_poly.pdbx_strand_id
1 'polypeptide(L)'
;MITGTCFGTGSAHKAALAAQSVFGEERGTALHGYTNNTYPVVADENACLTITYYDDYAWAGASDMSFSMSESLGAEKSERVKGLVTGVKNKVLGITGNTWLKTVTYFDKKYNAIQTVKQLYPSGVEITSNLHDFGGDVTRIKVKQTIGSVVNEYNRYLEYDNLGRLTRVKQQVTGGNATGLVTRSSYEYNDLGRVSRKMLHNDVDTTTYTYDIVGRQVAARSRNFSYEVGFEHVETGLSGKVTPRYNGNVSHIKWGNGSNVTDLYSYNY
;
A
#
# COMPACT_ATOMS: atom_id res chain seq x y z
N MET A 1 -17.71 -1.52 9.71
CA MET A 1 -17.99 -0.20 10.31
C MET A 1 -18.61 0.69 9.26
N ILE A 2 -19.78 1.24 9.52
CA ILE A 2 -20.45 2.19 8.61
C ILE A 2 -19.95 3.58 9.01
N THR A 3 -19.24 4.28 8.12
CA THR A 3 -18.84 5.67 8.33
C THR A 3 -19.79 6.57 7.58
N GLY A 4 -20.72 7.21 8.29
CA GLY A 4 -21.58 8.27 7.78
C GLY A 4 -21.22 9.59 8.44
N THR A 5 -21.25 10.69 7.69
CA THR A 5 -21.11 12.05 8.22
C THR A 5 -22.44 12.51 8.80
N CYS A 6 -22.54 12.62 10.13
CA CYS A 6 -23.65 13.27 10.80
C CYS A 6 -23.25 14.71 11.15
N PHE A 7 -23.97 15.68 10.61
CA PHE A 7 -23.90 17.07 11.02
C PHE A 7 -24.99 17.41 12.04
N GLY A 8 -24.68 17.38 13.33
CA GLY A 8 -25.54 17.81 14.41
C GLY A 8 -24.77 18.68 15.40
N THR A 9 -25.47 19.39 16.29
CA THR A 9 -24.81 20.12 17.38
C THR A 9 -24.15 19.13 18.34
N GLY A 10 -22.95 19.43 18.84
CA GLY A 10 -22.16 18.52 19.68
C GLY A 10 -22.90 17.98 20.92
N SER A 11 -23.90 18.71 21.42
CA SER A 11 -24.75 18.28 22.53
C SER A 11 -25.74 17.17 22.15
N ALA A 12 -26.36 17.26 20.97
CA ALA A 12 -27.32 16.25 20.49
C ALA A 12 -26.61 14.91 20.20
N HIS A 13 -25.39 14.92 19.61
CA HIS A 13 -24.59 13.73 19.40
C HIS A 13 -24.17 13.06 20.71
N LYS A 14 -23.77 13.85 21.73
CA LYS A 14 -23.41 13.33 23.06
C LYS A 14 -24.59 12.65 23.73
N ALA A 15 -25.78 13.25 23.67
CA ALA A 15 -27.00 12.68 24.25
C ALA A 15 -27.41 11.37 23.55
N ALA A 16 -27.35 11.34 22.22
CA ALA A 16 -27.66 10.14 21.45
C ALA A 16 -26.66 8.99 21.73
N LEU A 17 -25.37 9.28 21.84
CA LEU A 17 -24.34 8.31 22.21
C LEU A 17 -24.52 7.79 23.64
N ALA A 18 -24.87 8.66 24.58
CA ALA A 18 -25.11 8.29 25.98
C ALA A 18 -26.36 7.42 26.17
N ALA A 19 -27.35 7.58 25.31
CA ALA A 19 -28.59 6.78 25.33
C ALA A 19 -28.45 5.44 24.60
N GLN A 20 -27.33 5.19 23.94
CA GLN A 20 -27.13 3.98 23.13
C GLN A 20 -26.80 2.78 24.01
N SER A 21 -27.49 1.65 23.75
CA SER A 21 -27.24 0.37 24.39
C SER A 21 -26.52 -0.64 23.51
N VAL A 22 -26.47 -0.38 22.19
CA VAL A 22 -25.82 -1.24 21.18
C VAL A 22 -24.70 -0.45 20.53
N PHE A 23 -23.47 -0.96 20.53
CA PHE A 23 -22.27 -0.26 20.06
C PHE A 23 -21.63 -0.89 18.81
N GLY A 24 -22.27 -1.87 18.20
CA GLY A 24 -21.83 -2.53 16.99
C GLY A 24 -23.01 -2.98 16.13
N GLU A 25 -22.86 -2.89 14.83
CA GLU A 25 -23.79 -3.48 13.88
C GLU A 25 -23.49 -4.96 13.69
N GLU A 26 -24.52 -5.78 13.68
CA GLU A 26 -24.43 -7.22 13.40
C GLU A 26 -24.85 -7.51 11.96
N ARG A 27 -24.54 -8.71 11.46
CA ARG A 27 -25.08 -9.20 10.21
C ARG A 27 -26.60 -9.29 10.29
N GLY A 28 -27.27 -8.76 9.27
CA GLY A 28 -28.72 -8.68 9.23
C GLY A 28 -29.24 -8.58 7.81
N THR A 29 -30.51 -8.24 7.69
CA THR A 29 -31.23 -8.09 6.42
C THR A 29 -31.49 -6.62 6.06
N ALA A 30 -31.12 -5.71 6.94
CA ALA A 30 -31.31 -4.27 6.71
C ALA A 30 -30.21 -3.70 5.78
N LEU A 31 -29.88 -2.44 5.92
CA LEU A 31 -28.98 -1.69 5.03
C LEU A 31 -27.65 -2.42 4.77
N HIS A 32 -27.43 -2.76 3.50
CA HIS A 32 -26.21 -3.44 3.03
C HIS A 32 -25.92 -4.79 3.71
N GLY A 33 -26.92 -5.45 4.32
CA GLY A 33 -26.74 -6.73 5.00
C GLY A 33 -26.23 -6.62 6.43
N TYR A 34 -26.44 -5.47 7.07
CA TYR A 34 -26.24 -5.24 8.50
C TYR A 34 -27.54 -4.85 9.19
N THR A 35 -27.57 -4.88 10.52
CA THR A 35 -28.56 -4.18 11.32
C THR A 35 -28.39 -2.66 11.13
N ASN A 36 -29.29 -1.88 11.69
CA ASN A 36 -29.17 -0.41 11.68
C ASN A 36 -29.59 0.10 13.07
N ASN A 37 -28.94 -0.46 14.09
CA ASN A 37 -29.32 -0.30 15.49
C ASN A 37 -28.38 0.65 16.26
N THR A 38 -27.21 0.97 15.67
CA THR A 38 -26.25 1.85 16.32
C THR A 38 -26.40 3.29 15.85
N TYR A 39 -26.02 4.22 16.72
CA TYR A 39 -25.95 5.62 16.34
C TYR A 39 -24.68 5.92 15.52
N PRO A 40 -24.77 6.68 14.42
CA PRO A 40 -26.00 7.27 13.86
C PRO A 40 -26.84 6.25 13.08
N VAL A 41 -28.14 6.22 13.35
CA VAL A 41 -29.07 5.42 12.53
C VAL A 41 -29.11 6.00 11.12
N VAL A 42 -28.86 5.17 10.13
CA VAL A 42 -28.77 5.57 8.73
C VAL A 42 -30.16 5.53 8.10
N ALA A 43 -30.58 6.62 7.46
CA ALA A 43 -31.93 6.74 6.91
C ALA A 43 -32.17 5.81 5.72
N ASP A 44 -31.16 5.67 4.85
CA ASP A 44 -31.17 4.81 3.66
C ASP A 44 -29.77 4.43 3.22
N GLU A 45 -29.66 3.52 2.25
CA GLU A 45 -28.37 3.08 1.69
C GLU A 45 -27.54 4.22 1.07
N ASN A 46 -28.21 5.30 0.62
CA ASN A 46 -27.53 6.42 -0.02
C ASN A 46 -26.75 7.30 0.97
N ALA A 47 -27.08 7.24 2.24
CA ALA A 47 -26.37 7.95 3.29
C ALA A 47 -25.01 7.31 3.64
N CYS A 48 -24.80 6.04 3.23
CA CYS A 48 -23.52 5.36 3.43
C CYS A 48 -22.53 5.72 2.32
N LEU A 49 -21.26 5.92 2.67
CA LEU A 49 -20.18 6.16 1.71
C LEU A 49 -19.26 4.92 1.58
N THR A 50 -19.07 4.21 2.68
CA THR A 50 -18.23 3.01 2.73
C THR A 50 -18.83 2.01 3.69
N ILE A 51 -18.83 0.74 3.29
CA ILE A 51 -19.28 -0.39 4.12
C ILE A 51 -18.15 -1.42 4.17
N THR A 52 -17.78 -1.82 5.37
CA THR A 52 -16.74 -2.84 5.60
C THR A 52 -17.37 -4.12 6.10
N TYR A 53 -16.99 -5.26 5.51
CA TYR A 53 -17.51 -6.58 5.82
C TYR A 53 -16.42 -7.44 6.48
N TYR A 54 -16.83 -8.23 7.47
CA TYR A 54 -15.96 -9.09 8.27
C TYR A 54 -16.51 -10.52 8.28
N ASP A 55 -15.69 -11.45 8.70
CA ASP A 55 -16.03 -12.79 9.18
C ASP A 55 -16.46 -13.82 8.13
N ASP A 56 -16.96 -13.42 6.97
CA ASP A 56 -17.42 -14.31 5.91
C ASP A 56 -17.35 -13.66 4.52
N TYR A 57 -17.60 -14.45 3.49
CA TYR A 57 -17.65 -13.99 2.10
C TYR A 57 -19.08 -13.93 1.53
N ALA A 58 -20.11 -14.24 2.31
CA ALA A 58 -21.49 -14.34 1.84
C ALA A 58 -22.05 -13.02 1.28
N TRP A 59 -21.55 -11.89 1.78
CA TRP A 59 -21.90 -10.55 1.34
C TRP A 59 -21.45 -10.22 -0.09
N ALA A 60 -20.42 -10.90 -0.60
CA ALA A 60 -19.79 -10.58 -1.88
C ALA A 60 -20.75 -10.83 -3.07
N GLY A 61 -21.66 -11.80 -2.93
CA GLY A 61 -22.64 -12.14 -3.96
C GLY A 61 -21.98 -12.72 -5.21
N ALA A 62 -22.51 -12.40 -6.35
CA ALA A 62 -22.34 -12.96 -7.66
C ALA A 62 -20.91 -13.31 -8.15
N SER A 63 -20.85 -14.08 -9.22
CA SER A 63 -19.74 -14.79 -9.82
C SER A 63 -18.50 -13.96 -10.17
N ASP A 64 -18.63 -12.67 -10.45
CA ASP A 64 -17.54 -11.75 -10.84
C ASP A 64 -16.62 -11.37 -9.67
N MET A 65 -17.08 -11.53 -8.45
CA MET A 65 -16.32 -11.25 -7.23
C MET A 65 -15.82 -12.51 -6.52
N SER A 66 -16.03 -13.68 -7.10
CA SER A 66 -15.65 -14.98 -6.52
C SER A 66 -14.15 -15.20 -6.54
N PHE A 67 -13.68 -16.02 -5.60
CA PHE A 67 -12.30 -16.52 -5.62
C PHE A 67 -12.03 -17.29 -6.92
N SER A 68 -10.99 -16.90 -7.61
CA SER A 68 -10.57 -17.55 -8.86
C SER A 68 -9.38 -18.48 -8.62
N MET A 69 -9.64 -19.79 -8.61
CA MET A 69 -8.62 -20.81 -8.44
C MET A 69 -7.56 -20.76 -9.57
N SER A 70 -7.96 -20.47 -10.81
CA SER A 70 -7.05 -20.36 -11.95
C SER A 70 -6.07 -19.19 -11.84
N GLU A 71 -6.44 -18.16 -11.08
CA GLU A 71 -5.60 -16.97 -10.85
C GLU A 71 -4.84 -17.02 -9.52
N SER A 72 -5.12 -18.00 -8.64
CA SER A 72 -4.66 -18.00 -7.24
C SER A 72 -3.18 -18.33 -7.02
N LEU A 73 -2.42 -18.60 -8.08
CA LEU A 73 -1.01 -19.02 -8.01
C LEU A 73 -0.81 -20.33 -7.21
N GLY A 74 -1.86 -21.15 -7.11
CA GLY A 74 -1.86 -22.41 -6.35
C GLY A 74 -2.26 -22.25 -4.87
N ALA A 75 -2.57 -21.03 -4.41
CA ALA A 75 -3.06 -20.82 -3.05
C ALA A 75 -4.53 -21.25 -2.89
N GLU A 76 -4.87 -21.80 -1.74
CA GLU A 76 -6.23 -22.25 -1.41
C GLU A 76 -6.91 -21.27 -0.45
N LYS A 77 -8.15 -20.89 -0.78
CA LYS A 77 -8.99 -20.06 0.05
C LYS A 77 -9.39 -20.77 1.36
N SER A 78 -9.35 -20.06 2.47
CA SER A 78 -9.86 -20.48 3.78
C SER A 78 -11.22 -19.86 4.09
N GLU A 79 -12.10 -20.62 4.71
CA GLU A 79 -13.34 -20.09 5.30
C GLU A 79 -13.14 -19.61 6.76
N ARG A 80 -11.96 -19.81 7.32
CA ARG A 80 -11.60 -19.36 8.67
C ARG A 80 -11.13 -17.92 8.64
N VAL A 81 -12.08 -16.99 8.56
CA VAL A 81 -11.80 -15.54 8.39
C VAL A 81 -12.44 -14.68 9.48
N LYS A 82 -12.75 -15.28 10.62
CA LYS A 82 -13.36 -14.58 11.73
C LYS A 82 -12.43 -13.47 12.26
N GLY A 83 -12.93 -12.25 12.38
CA GLY A 83 -12.16 -11.07 12.76
C GLY A 83 -11.43 -10.38 11.60
N LEU A 84 -11.39 -10.99 10.40
CA LEU A 84 -10.73 -10.39 9.24
C LEU A 84 -11.71 -9.55 8.42
N VAL A 85 -11.19 -8.49 7.82
CA VAL A 85 -11.92 -7.70 6.81
C VAL A 85 -11.94 -8.50 5.51
N THR A 86 -13.08 -9.08 5.17
CA THR A 86 -13.26 -9.86 3.95
C THR A 86 -13.63 -8.99 2.75
N GLY A 87 -14.06 -7.74 3.02
CA GLY A 87 -14.20 -6.80 1.92
C GLY A 87 -14.84 -5.47 2.29
N VAL A 88 -14.96 -4.67 1.24
CA VAL A 88 -15.43 -3.28 1.32
C VAL A 88 -16.30 -2.96 0.13
N LYS A 89 -17.36 -2.17 0.34
CA LYS A 89 -18.10 -1.45 -0.70
C LYS A 89 -17.82 0.04 -0.55
N ASN A 90 -17.45 0.69 -1.64
CA ASN A 90 -17.28 2.13 -1.70
C ASN A 90 -18.27 2.74 -2.71
N LYS A 91 -18.95 3.80 -2.30
CA LYS A 91 -19.89 4.52 -3.17
C LYS A 91 -19.13 5.39 -4.17
N VAL A 92 -19.55 5.35 -5.42
CA VAL A 92 -19.06 6.27 -6.45
C VAL A 92 -19.78 7.61 -6.32
N LEU A 93 -19.04 8.67 -6.09
CA LEU A 93 -19.57 10.02 -5.90
C LEU A 93 -19.57 10.79 -7.23
N GLY A 94 -20.45 11.80 -7.32
CA GLY A 94 -20.50 12.70 -8.48
C GLY A 94 -21.17 12.13 -9.74
N ILE A 95 -21.84 10.99 -9.62
CA ILE A 95 -22.63 10.38 -10.69
C ILE A 95 -24.09 10.29 -10.32
N THR A 96 -24.95 10.24 -11.33
CA THR A 96 -26.38 9.99 -11.12
C THR A 96 -26.59 8.50 -10.84
N GLY A 97 -27.27 8.18 -9.75
CA GLY A 97 -27.55 6.81 -9.33
C GLY A 97 -26.75 6.36 -8.10
N ASN A 98 -26.95 5.12 -7.69
CA ASN A 98 -26.38 4.52 -6.49
C ASN A 98 -25.41 3.39 -6.87
N THR A 99 -24.24 3.77 -7.40
CA THR A 99 -23.22 2.81 -7.85
C THR A 99 -22.21 2.54 -6.73
N TRP A 100 -22.00 1.26 -6.45
CA TRP A 100 -21.05 0.77 -5.46
C TRP A 100 -19.97 -0.07 -6.11
N LEU A 101 -18.72 0.17 -5.74
CA LEU A 101 -17.58 -0.66 -6.13
C LEU A 101 -17.24 -1.59 -4.97
N LYS A 102 -17.20 -2.88 -5.26
CA LYS A 102 -16.85 -3.92 -4.31
C LYS A 102 -15.36 -4.27 -4.39
N THR A 103 -14.79 -4.55 -3.25
CA THR A 103 -13.47 -5.19 -3.12
C THR A 103 -13.60 -6.36 -2.17
N VAL A 104 -13.20 -7.55 -2.58
CA VAL A 104 -13.20 -8.77 -1.76
C VAL A 104 -11.77 -9.23 -1.57
N THR A 105 -11.37 -9.55 -0.34
CA THR A 105 -10.05 -10.09 -0.02
C THR A 105 -10.19 -11.49 0.53
N TYR A 106 -9.56 -12.45 -0.14
CA TYR A 106 -9.53 -13.86 0.21
C TYR A 106 -8.25 -14.21 0.94
N PHE A 107 -8.37 -15.03 1.97
CA PHE A 107 -7.28 -15.42 2.87
C PHE A 107 -7.03 -16.93 2.82
N ASP A 108 -5.80 -17.34 3.11
CA ASP A 108 -5.42 -18.73 3.36
C ASP A 108 -5.65 -19.15 4.82
N LYS A 109 -5.26 -20.38 5.14
CA LYS A 109 -5.36 -20.93 6.51
C LYS A 109 -4.41 -20.28 7.52
N LYS A 110 -3.40 -19.54 7.04
CA LYS A 110 -2.44 -18.76 7.84
C LYS A 110 -2.82 -17.29 7.98
N TYR A 111 -4.01 -16.90 7.46
CA TYR A 111 -4.50 -15.52 7.42
C TYR A 111 -3.73 -14.59 6.46
N ASN A 112 -2.94 -15.12 5.54
CA ASN A 112 -2.34 -14.33 4.48
C ASN A 112 -3.40 -13.95 3.44
N ALA A 113 -3.39 -12.69 2.97
CA ALA A 113 -4.24 -12.25 1.87
C ALA A 113 -3.70 -12.80 0.54
N ILE A 114 -4.34 -13.84 0.02
CA ILE A 114 -3.90 -14.57 -1.18
C ILE A 114 -4.52 -14.04 -2.47
N GLN A 115 -5.71 -13.48 -2.41
CA GLN A 115 -6.34 -12.91 -3.61
C GLN A 115 -7.26 -11.75 -3.22
N THR A 116 -7.16 -10.65 -3.94
CA THR A 116 -8.08 -9.52 -3.85
C THR A 116 -8.76 -9.34 -5.20
N VAL A 117 -10.09 -9.32 -5.21
CA VAL A 117 -10.92 -9.06 -6.39
C VAL A 117 -11.58 -7.70 -6.21
N LYS A 118 -11.41 -6.82 -7.17
CA LYS A 118 -11.86 -5.43 -7.10
C LYS A 118 -12.63 -5.05 -8.35
N GLN A 119 -13.81 -4.47 -8.19
CA GLN A 119 -14.55 -3.85 -9.29
C GLN A 119 -13.91 -2.51 -9.68
N LEU A 120 -13.85 -2.24 -10.98
CA LEU A 120 -13.33 -0.99 -11.54
C LEU A 120 -14.48 -0.18 -12.13
N TYR A 121 -14.43 1.14 -11.98
CA TYR A 121 -15.38 2.05 -12.62
C TYR A 121 -14.89 2.44 -14.04
N PRO A 122 -15.78 2.59 -15.02
CA PRO A 122 -17.23 2.35 -15.01
C PRO A 122 -17.59 0.85 -15.08
N SER A 123 -16.71 0.00 -15.57
CA SER A 123 -16.88 -1.44 -15.67
C SER A 123 -15.52 -2.13 -15.77
N GLY A 124 -15.37 -3.27 -15.14
CA GLY A 124 -14.16 -4.07 -15.17
C GLY A 124 -13.89 -4.73 -13.81
N VAL A 125 -12.91 -5.63 -13.82
CA VAL A 125 -12.47 -6.36 -12.64
C VAL A 125 -10.94 -6.41 -12.62
N GLU A 126 -10.37 -6.17 -11.45
CA GLU A 126 -8.95 -6.40 -11.16
C GLU A 126 -8.84 -7.55 -10.17
N ILE A 127 -8.02 -8.54 -10.50
CA ILE A 127 -7.67 -9.64 -9.62
C ILE A 127 -6.19 -9.51 -9.29
N THR A 128 -5.88 -9.31 -8.02
CA THR A 128 -4.51 -9.33 -7.50
C THR A 128 -4.33 -10.60 -6.70
N SER A 129 -3.38 -11.45 -7.08
CA SER A 129 -3.07 -12.70 -6.38
C SER A 129 -1.65 -12.68 -5.84
N ASN A 130 -1.48 -13.09 -4.60
CA ASN A 130 -0.21 -13.13 -3.88
C ASN A 130 0.16 -14.58 -3.57
N LEU A 131 1.40 -14.92 -3.88
CA LEU A 131 2.02 -16.16 -3.42
C LEU A 131 2.95 -15.84 -2.27
N HIS A 132 2.74 -16.51 -1.14
CA HIS A 132 3.57 -16.38 0.05
C HIS A 132 4.49 -17.58 0.19
N ASP A 133 5.66 -17.37 0.75
CA ASP A 133 6.53 -18.46 1.17
C ASP A 133 6.07 -19.04 2.53
N PHE A 134 6.89 -19.93 3.07
CA PHE A 134 6.60 -20.55 4.37
C PHE A 134 6.62 -19.53 5.52
N GLY A 135 7.46 -18.51 5.43
CA GLY A 135 7.59 -17.43 6.42
C GLY A 135 6.44 -16.41 6.38
N GLY A 136 5.68 -16.37 5.29
CA GLY A 136 4.62 -15.41 5.06
C GLY A 136 5.04 -14.23 4.17
N ASP A 137 6.27 -14.22 3.67
CA ASP A 137 6.73 -13.20 2.74
C ASP A 137 6.14 -13.40 1.35
N VAL A 138 5.74 -12.31 0.69
CA VAL A 138 5.18 -12.36 -0.66
C VAL A 138 6.29 -12.55 -1.68
N THR A 139 6.32 -13.70 -2.35
CA THR A 139 7.33 -14.03 -3.36
C THR A 139 6.88 -13.74 -4.79
N ARG A 140 5.56 -13.73 -5.02
CA ARG A 140 4.98 -13.39 -6.33
C ARG A 140 3.66 -12.66 -6.18
N ILE A 141 3.49 -11.61 -6.98
CA ILE A 141 2.24 -10.88 -7.13
C ILE A 141 1.83 -10.97 -8.60
N LYS A 142 0.63 -11.46 -8.87
CA LYS A 142 0.02 -11.45 -10.19
C LYS A 142 -1.16 -10.48 -10.18
N VAL A 143 -1.19 -9.54 -11.10
CA VAL A 143 -2.33 -8.64 -11.28
C VAL A 143 -2.89 -8.83 -12.66
N LYS A 144 -4.19 -9.07 -12.72
CA LYS A 144 -4.94 -9.19 -13.97
C LYS A 144 -6.11 -8.21 -13.96
N GLN A 145 -6.12 -7.33 -14.92
CA GLN A 145 -7.21 -6.38 -15.15
C GLN A 145 -7.98 -6.77 -16.40
N THR A 146 -9.30 -6.86 -16.27
CA THR A 146 -10.22 -7.09 -17.39
C THR A 146 -11.17 -5.91 -17.51
N ILE A 147 -11.11 -5.18 -18.63
CA ILE A 147 -11.96 -4.03 -18.93
C ILE A 147 -12.56 -4.26 -20.32
N GLY A 148 -13.85 -4.62 -20.36
CA GLY A 148 -14.48 -5.08 -21.58
C GLY A 148 -13.78 -6.33 -22.13
N SER A 149 -13.29 -6.27 -23.37
CA SER A 149 -12.52 -7.35 -24.02
C SER A 149 -11.00 -7.25 -23.78
N VAL A 150 -10.53 -6.18 -23.14
CA VAL A 150 -9.10 -5.95 -22.92
C VAL A 150 -8.65 -6.60 -21.62
N VAL A 151 -7.63 -7.44 -21.72
CA VAL A 151 -6.99 -8.08 -20.57
C VAL A 151 -5.54 -7.63 -20.50
N ASN A 152 -5.19 -7.02 -19.38
CA ASN A 152 -3.82 -6.66 -19.03
C ASN A 152 -3.38 -7.49 -17.83
N GLU A 153 -2.21 -8.08 -17.90
CA GLU A 153 -1.66 -8.87 -16.83
C GLU A 153 -0.19 -8.52 -16.60
N TYR A 154 0.21 -8.43 -15.36
CA TYR A 154 1.62 -8.40 -15.00
C TYR A 154 1.92 -9.29 -13.79
N ASN A 155 3.12 -9.83 -13.78
CA ASN A 155 3.67 -10.60 -12.69
C ASN A 155 4.86 -9.85 -12.09
N ARG A 156 4.91 -9.80 -10.77
CA ARG A 156 6.04 -9.28 -10.01
C ARG A 156 6.59 -10.40 -9.14
N TYR A 157 7.91 -10.58 -9.17
CA TYR A 157 8.63 -11.56 -8.37
C TYR A 157 9.52 -10.82 -7.39
N LEU A 158 9.46 -11.21 -6.12
CA LEU A 158 10.22 -10.64 -5.03
C LEU A 158 11.18 -11.70 -4.50
N GLU A 159 12.45 -11.35 -4.40
CA GLU A 159 13.50 -12.23 -3.88
C GLU A 159 14.03 -11.63 -2.58
N TYR A 160 14.25 -12.48 -1.58
CA TYR A 160 14.69 -12.08 -0.27
C TYR A 160 16.00 -12.80 0.09
N ASP A 161 16.79 -12.22 0.99
CA ASP A 161 17.93 -12.89 1.58
C ASP A 161 17.52 -13.75 2.79
N ASN A 162 18.49 -14.42 3.40
CA ASN A 162 18.26 -15.29 4.56
C ASN A 162 17.78 -14.55 5.82
N LEU A 163 17.84 -13.21 5.82
CA LEU A 163 17.34 -12.37 6.91
C LEU A 163 15.96 -11.78 6.60
N GLY A 164 15.32 -12.19 5.49
CA GLY A 164 14.01 -11.68 5.06
C GLY A 164 14.06 -10.29 4.44
N ARG A 165 15.24 -9.78 4.05
CA ARG A 165 15.36 -8.46 3.41
C ARG A 165 15.21 -8.60 1.90
N LEU A 166 14.41 -7.71 1.28
CA LEU A 166 14.17 -7.70 -0.16
C LEU A 166 15.47 -7.41 -0.94
N THR A 167 15.92 -8.36 -1.75
CA THR A 167 17.14 -8.23 -2.57
C THR A 167 16.84 -7.88 -4.01
N ARG A 168 15.70 -8.34 -4.56
CA ARG A 168 15.40 -8.10 -5.97
C ARG A 168 13.90 -8.06 -6.24
N VAL A 169 13.51 -7.17 -7.14
CA VAL A 169 12.16 -7.11 -7.70
C VAL A 169 12.25 -7.28 -9.22
N LYS A 170 11.65 -8.35 -9.73
CA LYS A 170 11.52 -8.58 -11.18
C LYS A 170 10.08 -8.38 -11.61
N GLN A 171 9.86 -8.00 -12.84
CA GLN A 171 8.53 -7.83 -13.41
C GLN A 171 8.46 -8.35 -14.85
N GLN A 172 7.32 -8.92 -15.17
CA GLN A 172 6.93 -9.32 -16.52
C GLN A 172 5.54 -8.79 -16.82
N VAL A 173 5.36 -8.18 -17.96
CA VAL A 173 4.04 -7.75 -18.48
C VAL A 173 3.64 -8.73 -19.56
N THR A 174 2.38 -9.19 -19.52
CA THR A 174 1.75 -10.04 -20.53
C THR A 174 0.53 -9.35 -21.12
N GLY A 175 0.21 -9.58 -22.36
CA GLY A 175 -0.85 -8.89 -23.09
C GLY A 175 -0.31 -8.02 -24.22
N GLY A 176 -1.03 -6.97 -24.62
CA GLY A 176 -0.74 -6.17 -25.82
C GLY A 176 0.64 -5.51 -25.86
N ASN A 177 1.24 -5.22 -24.71
CA ASN A 177 2.60 -4.68 -24.56
C ASN A 177 3.48 -5.68 -23.78
N ALA A 178 3.47 -6.95 -24.18
CA ALA A 178 4.23 -7.99 -23.51
C ALA A 178 5.72 -7.68 -23.45
N THR A 179 6.31 -7.83 -22.27
CA THR A 179 7.75 -7.69 -22.04
C THR A 179 8.34 -8.99 -21.54
N GLY A 180 9.63 -9.23 -21.81
CA GLY A 180 10.38 -10.26 -21.10
C GLY A 180 10.45 -9.95 -19.60
N LEU A 181 10.96 -10.91 -18.84
CA LEU A 181 11.22 -10.70 -17.40
C LEU A 181 12.37 -9.70 -17.24
N VAL A 182 12.09 -8.58 -16.57
CA VAL A 182 13.07 -7.50 -16.32
C VAL A 182 13.27 -7.30 -14.83
N THR A 183 14.49 -7.05 -14.41
CA THR A 183 14.79 -6.63 -13.03
C THR A 183 14.48 -5.14 -12.90
N ARG A 184 13.45 -4.81 -12.12
CA ARG A 184 13.08 -3.43 -11.85
C ARG A 184 14.00 -2.75 -10.85
N SER A 185 14.34 -3.49 -9.81
CA SER A 185 15.26 -3.02 -8.77
C SER A 185 15.98 -4.17 -8.10
N SER A 186 17.21 -3.94 -7.67
CA SER A 186 17.99 -4.80 -6.78
C SER A 186 18.60 -3.98 -5.66
N TYR A 187 18.84 -4.61 -4.52
CA TYR A 187 19.27 -3.97 -3.29
C TYR A 187 20.44 -4.75 -2.67
N GLU A 188 21.44 -4.02 -2.23
CA GLU A 188 22.52 -4.52 -1.39
C GLU A 188 22.45 -3.85 -0.02
N TYR A 189 22.82 -4.56 1.01
CA TYR A 189 22.76 -4.10 2.38
C TYR A 189 24.16 -4.09 3.00
N ASN A 190 24.41 -3.12 3.89
CA ASN A 190 25.61 -3.14 4.72
C ASN A 190 25.45 -4.09 5.91
N ASP A 191 26.52 -4.27 6.69
CA ASP A 191 26.56 -5.17 7.87
C ASP A 191 25.53 -4.78 8.94
N LEU A 192 25.06 -3.53 8.95
CA LEU A 192 24.03 -3.03 9.85
C LEU A 192 22.60 -3.18 9.29
N GLY A 193 22.44 -3.85 8.14
CA GLY A 193 21.14 -4.11 7.52
C GLY A 193 20.52 -2.91 6.78
N ARG A 194 21.28 -1.83 6.55
CA ARG A 194 20.80 -0.68 5.79
C ARG A 194 21.13 -0.85 4.31
N VAL A 195 20.25 -0.33 3.43
CA VAL A 195 20.51 -0.35 1.98
C VAL A 195 21.77 0.46 1.66
N SER A 196 22.83 -0.20 1.25
CA SER A 196 24.07 0.42 0.81
C SER A 196 24.05 0.77 -0.67
N ARG A 197 23.29 0.00 -1.46
CA ARG A 197 23.20 0.17 -2.90
C ARG A 197 21.83 -0.21 -3.41
N LYS A 198 21.26 0.61 -4.28
CA LYS A 198 20.04 0.34 -5.02
C LYS A 198 20.33 0.43 -6.50
N MET A 199 19.98 -0.58 -7.24
CA MET A 199 20.14 -0.64 -8.68
C MET A 199 18.78 -0.74 -9.34
N LEU A 200 18.58 -0.06 -10.44
CA LEU A 200 17.34 -0.01 -11.20
C LEU A 200 17.57 -0.47 -12.64
N HIS A 201 16.50 -0.93 -13.26
CA HIS A 201 16.44 -1.17 -14.70
C HIS A 201 17.51 -2.12 -15.20
N ASN A 202 17.53 -3.37 -14.71
CA ASN A 202 18.57 -4.37 -14.99
C ASN A 202 19.96 -3.89 -14.59
N ASP A 203 20.05 -3.21 -13.45
CA ASP A 203 21.27 -2.69 -12.84
C ASP A 203 22.00 -1.57 -13.64
N VAL A 204 21.30 -0.95 -14.61
CA VAL A 204 21.85 0.15 -15.42
C VAL A 204 22.00 1.44 -14.62
N ASP A 205 21.04 1.73 -13.75
CA ASP A 205 21.07 2.93 -12.90
C ASP A 205 21.30 2.51 -11.44
N THR A 206 22.40 3.01 -10.88
CA THR A 206 22.85 2.65 -9.54
C THR A 206 22.89 3.88 -8.64
N THR A 207 22.33 3.75 -7.44
CA THR A 207 22.45 4.72 -6.35
C THR A 207 23.13 4.06 -5.16
N THR A 208 24.23 4.67 -4.67
CA THR A 208 24.92 4.25 -3.44
C THR A 208 24.55 5.16 -2.30
N TYR A 209 24.38 4.60 -1.11
CA TYR A 209 24.02 5.31 0.09
C TYR A 209 25.12 5.23 1.14
N THR A 210 25.39 6.34 1.80
CA THR A 210 26.37 6.43 2.88
C THR A 210 25.65 6.84 4.16
N TYR A 211 26.09 6.24 5.26
CA TYR A 211 25.52 6.48 6.59
C TYR A 211 26.61 6.92 7.56
N ASP A 212 26.25 7.76 8.51
CA ASP A 212 27.12 8.10 9.63
C ASP A 212 27.11 7.00 10.71
N ILE A 213 27.93 7.17 11.74
CA ILE A 213 28.09 6.23 12.84
C ILE A 213 26.78 6.06 13.65
N VAL A 214 25.91 7.08 13.67
CA VAL A 214 24.62 7.05 14.34
C VAL A 214 23.54 6.40 13.47
N GLY A 215 23.82 6.28 12.17
CA GLY A 215 22.98 5.60 11.21
C GLY A 215 22.07 6.49 10.40
N ARG A 216 22.28 7.79 10.44
CA ARG A 216 21.57 8.73 9.56
C ARG A 216 22.19 8.62 8.16
N GLN A 217 21.33 8.68 7.14
CA GLN A 217 21.82 8.72 5.76
C GLN A 217 22.43 10.10 5.47
N VAL A 218 23.72 10.13 5.20
CA VAL A 218 24.49 11.37 4.96
C VAL A 218 24.77 11.62 3.49
N ALA A 219 24.65 10.63 2.62
CA ALA A 219 24.79 10.84 1.20
C ALA A 219 24.01 9.81 0.39
N ALA A 220 23.57 10.23 -0.81
CA ALA A 220 23.17 9.34 -1.88
C ALA A 220 23.83 9.80 -3.16
N ARG A 221 24.40 8.86 -3.92
CA ARG A 221 25.13 9.15 -5.16
C ARG A 221 24.65 8.26 -6.29
N SER A 222 24.24 8.87 -7.38
CA SER A 222 23.91 8.21 -8.63
C SER A 222 24.57 8.91 -9.81
N ARG A 223 24.40 8.33 -11.00
CA ARG A 223 24.93 8.93 -12.23
C ARG A 223 24.35 10.30 -12.52
N ASN A 224 23.06 10.51 -12.23
CA ASN A 224 22.31 11.69 -12.66
C ASN A 224 22.07 12.70 -11.54
N PHE A 225 22.07 12.26 -10.29
CA PHE A 225 21.79 13.12 -9.15
C PHE A 225 22.46 12.59 -7.90
N SER A 226 23.09 13.49 -7.16
CA SER A 226 23.71 13.17 -5.87
C SER A 226 23.41 14.23 -4.85
N TYR A 227 23.36 13.83 -3.60
CA TYR A 227 23.23 14.77 -2.48
C TYR A 227 24.06 14.33 -1.29
N GLU A 228 24.40 15.29 -0.45
CA GLU A 228 25.07 15.11 0.84
C GLU A 228 24.34 15.94 1.91
N VAL A 229 24.18 15.38 3.08
CA VAL A 229 23.51 16.01 4.24
C VAL A 229 24.53 16.20 5.34
N GLY A 230 24.70 17.44 5.78
CA GLY A 230 25.56 17.75 6.93
C GLY A 230 24.74 18.01 8.20
N PHE A 231 25.35 17.64 9.32
CA PHE A 231 24.80 17.85 10.67
C PHE A 231 25.80 18.62 11.54
N GLU A 232 26.62 17.92 12.29
CA GLU A 232 27.61 18.49 13.23
C GLU A 232 28.89 18.97 12.56
N HIS A 233 29.25 18.35 11.42
CA HIS A 233 30.48 18.66 10.71
C HIS A 233 30.24 19.67 9.58
N VAL A 234 31.12 20.66 9.48
CA VAL A 234 31.15 21.62 8.38
C VAL A 234 32.44 21.42 7.60
N GLU A 235 32.31 21.12 6.34
CA GLU A 235 33.46 20.89 5.46
C GLU A 235 34.30 22.17 5.26
N THR A 236 35.57 21.98 4.99
CA THR A 236 36.49 23.07 4.57
C THR A 236 35.92 23.75 3.35
N GLY A 237 35.74 25.07 3.42
CA GLY A 237 35.13 25.89 2.35
C GLY A 237 33.67 26.24 2.56
N LEU A 238 32.98 25.63 3.50
CA LEU A 238 31.62 26.02 3.94
C LEU A 238 31.62 26.84 5.25
N SER A 239 32.80 27.07 5.82
CA SER A 239 32.95 27.91 7.03
C SER A 239 32.38 29.30 6.79
N GLY A 240 31.51 29.77 7.71
CA GLY A 240 30.81 31.03 7.60
C GLY A 240 29.55 31.02 6.73
N LYS A 241 29.30 29.94 5.97
CA LYS A 241 28.05 29.73 5.19
C LYS A 241 27.08 28.78 5.85
N VAL A 242 27.57 27.93 6.71
CA VAL A 242 26.82 26.85 7.38
C VAL A 242 27.12 26.88 8.87
N THR A 243 26.10 26.69 9.69
CA THR A 243 26.24 26.53 11.14
C THR A 243 26.05 25.06 11.51
N PRO A 244 27.04 24.41 12.17
CA PRO A 244 26.89 23.00 12.59
C PRO A 244 25.75 22.84 13.60
N ARG A 245 25.09 21.69 13.58
CA ARG A 245 23.94 21.37 14.43
C ARG A 245 24.20 20.10 15.22
N TYR A 246 24.40 20.25 16.54
CA TYR A 246 24.74 19.15 17.44
C TYR A 246 23.51 18.49 18.08
N ASN A 247 22.31 18.98 17.78
CA ASN A 247 21.02 18.46 18.28
C ASN A 247 20.35 17.45 17.32
N GLY A 248 21.05 17.00 16.28
CA GLY A 248 20.52 16.09 15.28
C GLY A 248 19.78 16.77 14.13
N ASN A 249 19.64 18.08 14.15
CA ASN A 249 19.05 18.82 13.04
C ASN A 249 20.02 18.90 11.86
N VAL A 250 19.48 18.95 10.65
CA VAL A 250 20.26 19.14 9.43
C VAL A 250 20.85 20.54 9.41
N SER A 251 22.16 20.65 9.24
CA SER A 251 22.83 21.96 9.10
C SER A 251 22.78 22.45 7.65
N HIS A 252 22.97 21.56 6.70
CA HIS A 252 22.94 21.87 5.28
C HIS A 252 22.68 20.65 4.43
N ILE A 253 22.29 20.87 3.18
CA ILE A 253 22.23 19.89 2.12
C ILE A 253 23.00 20.43 0.93
N LYS A 254 23.88 19.62 0.37
CA LYS A 254 24.49 19.83 -0.94
C LYS A 254 23.88 18.89 -1.95
N TRP A 255 23.71 19.32 -3.18
CA TRP A 255 23.26 18.45 -4.27
C TRP A 255 23.89 18.88 -5.60
N GLY A 256 23.72 18.01 -6.59
CA GLY A 256 24.25 18.29 -7.92
C GLY A 256 24.08 17.10 -8.87
N ASN A 257 24.70 17.21 -9.99
CA ASN A 257 24.63 16.25 -11.09
C ASN A 257 25.79 15.24 -11.01
N GLY A 258 25.46 13.96 -10.91
CA GLY A 258 26.44 12.89 -10.80
C GLY A 258 27.37 13.08 -9.58
N SER A 259 28.68 13.11 -9.81
CA SER A 259 29.68 13.35 -8.76
C SER A 259 29.88 14.84 -8.39
N ASN A 260 29.33 15.77 -9.18
CA ASN A 260 29.43 17.21 -8.95
C ASN A 260 28.30 17.68 -8.01
N VAL A 261 28.62 17.81 -6.72
CA VAL A 261 27.70 18.27 -5.67
C VAL A 261 28.07 19.73 -5.35
N THR A 262 27.53 20.68 -6.10
CA THR A 262 27.89 22.09 -6.07
C THR A 262 26.88 23.02 -5.45
N ASP A 263 25.59 22.66 -5.55
CA ASP A 263 24.51 23.46 -4.98
C ASP A 263 24.42 23.26 -3.46
N LEU A 264 24.13 24.34 -2.74
CA LEU A 264 24.12 24.35 -1.28
C LEU A 264 22.87 25.04 -0.75
N TYR A 265 22.21 24.41 0.21
CA TYR A 265 21.20 25.02 1.05
C TYR A 265 21.57 24.86 2.53
N SER A 266 21.62 25.96 3.27
CA SER A 266 21.87 25.96 4.72
C SER A 266 20.59 26.23 5.50
N TYR A 267 20.42 25.54 6.63
CA TYR A 267 19.27 25.69 7.51
C TYR A 267 19.60 26.57 8.72
N ASN A 268 18.79 27.59 8.94
CA ASN A 268 18.81 28.41 10.14
C ASN A 268 17.52 28.14 10.94
N TYR A 269 17.68 27.67 12.17
CA TYR A 269 16.59 27.38 13.09
C TYR A 269 16.53 28.44 14.19
#